data_9a1c7243349cb3e730ebadbfef5e1849
#
_entry.id   9a1c7243349cb3e730ebadbfef5e1849
#
_cell.length_a   1.000
_cell.length_b   1.000
_cell.length_c   1.000
_cell.angle_alpha   90.00
_cell.angle_beta   90.00
_cell.angle_gamma   90.00
#
_symmetry.space_group_name_H-M   'P 1'
#
loop_
_entity.id
_entity.type
_entity.pdbx_description
1 polymer ?
#
loop_
_entity_poly.entity_id
_entity_poly.type
_entity_poly.pdbx_seq_one_letter_code
_entity_poly.pdbx_strand_id
1 'polypeptide(L)'
;QKNNWENTFISLYSFSKSYRLTGHRIGAVITKKERLCQIEKFLDSVTICPNQLGQIGALFGLRKSSKWLKNERLKILNKKIQVIKEFENLSNWKLKGCGAYFAYVEHPFSECSSIVTQKLLSKKAILSLPETIFTPTNKKIIKKHIRIAFANINSSQIKEMFKRLKNFQI
;
A
#
# COMPACT_ATOMS: atom_id res chain seq x y z
N GLN A 1 30.11 -1.21 -19.36
CA GLN A 1 29.96 -0.07 -18.42
C GLN A 1 29.79 -0.67 -17.03
N LYS A 2 30.76 -0.43 -16.11
CA LYS A 2 30.60 -0.74 -14.70
C LYS A 2 29.39 0.08 -14.21
N ASN A 3 28.32 -0.59 -13.82
CA ASN A 3 27.14 0.05 -13.24
C ASN A 3 27.55 0.76 -11.95
N ASN A 4 27.67 2.07 -12.01
CA ASN A 4 28.10 2.92 -10.89
C ASN A 4 26.94 3.23 -9.94
N TRP A 5 26.03 2.24 -9.76
CA TRP A 5 24.82 2.36 -8.93
C TRP A 5 25.15 2.75 -7.48
N GLU A 6 26.26 2.28 -6.96
CA GLU A 6 26.71 2.56 -5.60
C GLU A 6 26.87 4.05 -5.31
N ASN A 7 27.24 4.85 -6.32
CA ASN A 7 27.44 6.29 -6.18
C ASN A 7 26.14 7.11 -6.23
N THR A 8 25.09 6.58 -6.84
CA THR A 8 23.86 7.32 -7.12
C THR A 8 22.62 6.76 -6.43
N PHE A 9 22.67 5.53 -5.91
CA PHE A 9 21.53 4.79 -5.44
C PHE A 9 21.52 4.56 -3.93
N ILE A 10 20.36 4.81 -3.31
CA ILE A 10 20.04 4.40 -1.94
C ILE A 10 18.71 3.67 -2.01
N SER A 11 18.69 2.38 -1.67
CA SER A 11 17.48 1.61 -1.57
C SER A 11 17.02 1.48 -0.12
N LEU A 12 15.77 1.81 0.12
CA LEU A 12 15.09 1.57 1.39
C LEU A 12 14.19 0.36 1.23
N TYR A 13 14.46 -0.71 1.95
CA TYR A 13 13.68 -1.93 1.90
C TYR A 13 12.91 -2.14 3.20
N SER A 14 11.60 -2.37 3.09
CA SER A 14 10.75 -2.68 4.24
C SER A 14 10.34 -4.15 4.24
N PHE A 15 10.63 -4.87 5.31
CA PHE A 15 10.18 -6.25 5.51
C PHE A 15 8.70 -6.33 5.93
N SER A 16 8.11 -5.21 6.36
CA SER A 16 6.74 -5.15 6.87
C SER A 16 5.71 -5.72 5.89
N LYS A 17 5.81 -5.40 4.59
CA LYS A 17 4.83 -5.82 3.59
C LYS A 17 5.23 -7.12 2.90
N SER A 18 6.48 -7.25 2.50
CA SER A 18 6.97 -8.42 1.77
C SER A 18 6.88 -9.71 2.60
N TYR A 19 7.17 -9.65 3.89
CA TYR A 19 7.22 -10.82 4.77
C TYR A 19 6.19 -10.77 5.91
N ARG A 20 5.23 -9.81 5.85
CA ARG A 20 4.19 -9.61 6.88
C ARG A 20 4.75 -9.33 8.28
N LEU A 21 5.92 -8.71 8.35
CA LEU A 21 6.60 -8.35 9.60
C LEU A 21 6.24 -6.94 10.07
N THR A 22 4.97 -6.55 10.00
CA THR A 22 4.52 -5.16 10.27
C THR A 22 4.80 -4.72 11.70
N GLY A 23 4.56 -5.58 12.69
CA GLY A 23 4.79 -5.32 14.11
C GLY A 23 6.26 -5.34 14.52
N HIS A 24 7.13 -5.96 13.73
CA HIS A 24 8.55 -6.10 14.05
C HIS A 24 9.38 -4.85 13.75
N ARG A 25 8.83 -3.86 13.06
CA ARG A 25 9.47 -2.58 12.76
C ARG A 25 10.89 -2.71 12.19
N ILE A 26 11.05 -3.54 11.14
CA ILE A 26 12.35 -3.86 10.53
C ILE A 26 12.39 -3.45 9.07
N GLY A 27 13.49 -2.83 8.67
CA GLY A 27 13.81 -2.44 7.31
C GLY A 27 15.31 -2.59 7.04
N ALA A 28 15.73 -2.30 5.82
CA ALA A 28 17.14 -2.28 5.45
C ALA A 28 17.43 -1.08 4.53
N VAL A 29 18.61 -0.51 4.68
CA VAL A 29 19.20 0.48 3.77
C VAL A 29 20.30 -0.20 2.98
N ILE A 30 20.25 -0.08 1.66
CA ILE A 30 21.21 -0.67 0.74
C ILE A 30 21.85 0.49 -0.04
N THR A 31 23.12 0.73 0.20
CA THR A 31 23.91 1.76 -0.48
C THR A 31 25.40 1.47 -0.29
N LYS A 32 26.29 2.34 -0.79
CA LYS A 32 27.73 2.17 -0.62
C LYS A 32 28.18 2.35 0.83
N LYS A 33 29.31 1.74 1.17
CA LYS A 33 29.87 1.67 2.53
C LYS A 33 30.05 3.03 3.20
N GLU A 34 30.58 4.02 2.48
CA GLU A 34 30.84 5.35 3.05
C GLU A 34 29.53 6.06 3.49
N ARG A 35 28.43 5.85 2.75
CA ARG A 35 27.12 6.36 3.17
C ARG A 35 26.55 5.58 4.36
N LEU A 36 26.74 4.26 4.37
CA LEU A 36 26.29 3.44 5.50
C LEU A 36 26.96 3.89 6.79
N CYS A 37 28.26 4.18 6.79
CA CYS A 37 28.96 4.69 7.98
C CYS A 37 28.37 6.02 8.50
N GLN A 38 27.88 6.90 7.62
CA GLN A 38 27.23 8.14 8.06
C GLN A 38 25.81 7.89 8.59
N ILE A 39 25.07 6.99 7.96
CA ILE A 39 23.71 6.58 8.41
C ILE A 39 23.81 5.90 9.77
N GLU A 40 24.81 5.05 9.99
CA GLU A 40 25.05 4.33 11.24
C GLU A 40 25.25 5.30 12.41
N LYS A 41 26.06 6.35 12.26
CA LYS A 41 26.22 7.40 13.27
C LYS A 41 24.90 8.03 13.70
N PHE A 42 23.99 8.24 12.72
CA PHE A 42 22.67 8.78 13.03
C PHE A 42 21.78 7.73 13.75
N LEU A 43 21.82 6.48 13.29
CA LEU A 43 21.03 5.39 13.88
C LEU A 43 21.45 5.12 15.32
N ASP A 44 22.75 5.17 15.64
CA ASP A 44 23.27 5.01 17.00
C ASP A 44 22.70 6.03 17.98
N SER A 45 22.37 7.23 17.49
CA SER A 45 21.77 8.28 18.31
C SER A 45 20.24 8.16 18.46
N VAL A 46 19.57 7.55 17.49
CA VAL A 46 18.08 7.53 17.41
C VAL A 46 17.49 6.19 17.85
N THR A 47 18.09 5.08 17.46
CA THR A 47 17.51 3.73 17.62
C THR A 47 18.49 2.75 18.25
N ILE A 48 19.78 3.03 18.23
CA ILE A 48 20.90 2.18 18.61
C ILE A 48 20.98 0.94 17.69
N CYS A 49 19.98 0.04 17.78
CA CYS A 49 19.88 -1.14 16.91
C CYS A 49 18.41 -1.53 16.67
N PRO A 50 18.11 -2.19 15.55
CA PRO A 50 16.79 -2.80 15.35
C PRO A 50 16.58 -3.97 16.33
N ASN A 51 15.31 -4.26 16.68
CA ASN A 51 15.01 -5.37 17.57
C ASN A 51 15.47 -6.72 16.99
N GLN A 52 16.00 -7.58 17.85
CA GLN A 52 16.62 -8.85 17.46
C GLN A 52 15.62 -9.81 16.79
N LEU A 53 14.40 -9.92 17.32
CA LEU A 53 13.36 -10.78 16.74
C LEU A 53 13.00 -10.37 15.30
N GLY A 54 12.94 -9.05 15.05
CA GLY A 54 12.74 -8.52 13.70
C GLY A 54 13.87 -8.89 12.76
N GLN A 55 15.12 -8.81 13.20
CA GLN A 55 16.29 -9.20 12.41
C GLN A 55 16.28 -10.70 12.08
N ILE A 56 15.99 -11.57 13.05
CA ILE A 56 15.87 -13.02 12.85
C ILE A 56 14.73 -13.33 11.86
N GLY A 57 13.56 -12.70 12.03
CA GLY A 57 12.42 -12.86 11.13
C GLY A 57 12.73 -12.42 9.70
N ALA A 58 13.41 -11.28 9.53
CA ALA A 58 13.83 -10.78 8.23
C ALA A 58 14.85 -11.73 7.55
N LEU A 59 15.84 -12.21 8.29
CA LEU A 59 16.83 -13.17 7.82
C LEU A 59 16.19 -14.50 7.38
N PHE A 60 15.26 -15.02 8.18
CA PHE A 60 14.47 -16.20 7.81
C PHE A 60 13.68 -15.97 6.53
N GLY A 61 12.99 -14.82 6.42
CA GLY A 61 12.24 -14.42 5.23
C GLY A 61 13.10 -14.44 3.97
N LEU A 62 14.26 -13.80 4.02
CA LEU A 62 15.21 -13.75 2.90
C LEU A 62 15.74 -15.14 2.51
N ARG A 63 16.09 -15.98 3.48
CA ARG A 63 16.73 -17.28 3.22
C ARG A 63 15.75 -18.41 2.89
N LYS A 64 14.55 -18.39 3.47
CA LYS A 64 13.64 -19.55 3.45
C LYS A 64 12.27 -19.29 2.81
N SER A 65 11.87 -18.05 2.55
CA SER A 65 10.50 -17.73 2.17
C SER A 65 10.32 -17.31 0.70
N SER A 66 11.29 -17.55 -0.18
CA SER A 66 11.22 -17.12 -1.60
C SER A 66 10.02 -17.73 -2.36
N LYS A 67 9.75 -19.04 -2.16
CA LYS A 67 8.60 -19.72 -2.78
C LYS A 67 7.28 -19.17 -2.25
N TRP A 68 7.18 -18.96 -0.95
CA TRP A 68 6.00 -18.34 -0.32
C TRP A 68 5.76 -16.92 -0.85
N LEU A 69 6.81 -16.10 -0.92
CA LEU A 69 6.73 -14.73 -1.43
C LEU A 69 6.25 -14.68 -2.89
N LYS A 70 6.75 -15.59 -3.74
CA LYS A 70 6.31 -15.72 -5.13
C LYS A 70 4.81 -16.03 -5.20
N ASN A 71 4.31 -16.96 -4.38
CA ASN A 71 2.90 -17.32 -4.33
C ASN A 71 2.02 -16.16 -3.83
N GLU A 72 2.45 -15.44 -2.80
CA GLU A 72 1.71 -14.28 -2.29
C GLU A 72 1.63 -13.14 -3.32
N ARG A 73 2.70 -12.91 -4.08
CA ARG A 73 2.69 -11.95 -5.20
C ARG A 73 1.65 -12.33 -6.26
N LEU A 74 1.56 -13.60 -6.63
CA LEU A 74 0.56 -14.08 -7.60
C LEU A 74 -0.87 -13.91 -7.06
N LYS A 75 -1.11 -14.21 -5.79
CA LYS A 75 -2.42 -13.98 -5.15
C LYS A 75 -2.83 -12.50 -5.21
N ILE A 76 -1.91 -11.59 -4.90
CA ILE A 76 -2.18 -10.15 -4.96
C ILE A 76 -2.40 -9.69 -6.41
N LEU A 77 -1.61 -10.21 -7.36
CA LEU A 77 -1.78 -9.90 -8.78
C LEU A 77 -3.17 -10.32 -9.28
N ASN A 78 -3.64 -11.50 -8.93
CA ASN A 78 -4.98 -11.98 -9.32
C ASN A 78 -6.09 -11.10 -8.74
N LYS A 79 -5.96 -10.68 -7.47
CA LYS A 79 -6.90 -9.73 -6.86
C LYS A 79 -6.87 -8.38 -7.59
N LYS A 80 -5.68 -7.88 -7.93
CA LYS A 80 -5.53 -6.63 -8.70
C LYS A 80 -6.24 -6.70 -10.05
N ILE A 81 -6.04 -7.79 -10.80
CA ILE A 81 -6.70 -8.01 -12.10
C ILE A 81 -8.23 -8.01 -11.91
N GLN A 82 -8.72 -8.73 -10.91
CA GLN A 82 -10.15 -8.74 -10.59
C GLN A 82 -10.68 -7.35 -10.27
N VAL A 83 -10.00 -6.59 -9.41
CA VAL A 83 -10.41 -5.23 -9.04
C VAL A 83 -10.47 -4.30 -10.26
N ILE A 84 -9.48 -4.37 -11.15
CA ILE A 84 -9.48 -3.57 -12.38
C ILE A 84 -10.72 -3.92 -13.22
N LYS A 85 -10.96 -5.22 -13.47
CA LYS A 85 -12.11 -5.69 -14.25
C LYS A 85 -13.45 -5.27 -13.63
N GLU A 86 -13.59 -5.31 -12.31
CA GLU A 86 -14.82 -4.88 -11.64
C GLU A 86 -15.05 -3.37 -11.81
N PHE A 87 -13.99 -2.53 -11.78
CA PHE A 87 -14.13 -1.09 -12.06
C PHE A 87 -14.52 -0.79 -13.51
N GLU A 88 -14.09 -1.58 -14.48
CA GLU A 88 -14.51 -1.44 -15.87
C GLU A 88 -16.03 -1.60 -16.03
N ASN A 89 -16.65 -2.41 -15.17
CA ASN A 89 -18.10 -2.64 -15.13
C ASN A 89 -18.87 -1.66 -14.23
N LEU A 90 -18.19 -0.69 -13.61
CA LEU A 90 -18.77 0.27 -12.68
C LEU A 90 -18.73 1.68 -13.26
N SER A 91 -19.69 2.04 -14.12
CA SER A 91 -19.67 3.21 -15.00
C SER A 91 -19.47 4.57 -14.32
N ASN A 92 -19.90 4.71 -13.07
CA ASN A 92 -19.88 6.01 -12.36
C ASN A 92 -18.61 6.22 -11.52
N TRP A 93 -17.80 5.19 -11.28
CA TRP A 93 -16.56 5.25 -10.52
C TRP A 93 -15.38 5.15 -11.47
N LYS A 94 -14.39 6.04 -11.36
CA LYS A 94 -13.25 6.05 -12.26
C LYS A 94 -11.99 5.57 -11.56
N LEU A 95 -11.47 4.42 -11.99
CA LEU A 95 -10.16 3.94 -11.52
C LEU A 95 -9.05 4.84 -12.09
N LYS A 96 -8.34 5.58 -11.23
CA LYS A 96 -7.21 6.44 -11.61
C LYS A 96 -5.88 5.73 -11.58
N GLY A 97 -5.77 4.71 -10.72
CA GLY A 97 -4.57 3.90 -10.62
C GLY A 97 -4.78 2.67 -9.74
N CYS A 98 -4.04 1.60 -10.05
CA CYS A 98 -4.06 0.39 -9.26
C CYS A 98 -2.64 -0.17 -9.13
N GLY A 99 -2.06 -0.08 -7.95
CA GLY A 99 -0.69 -0.48 -7.68
C GLY A 99 -0.54 -1.21 -6.35
N ALA A 100 0.45 -2.11 -6.28
CA ALA A 100 0.63 -3.00 -5.15
C ALA A 100 -0.70 -3.71 -4.80
N TYR A 101 -1.40 -3.25 -3.77
CA TYR A 101 -2.70 -3.76 -3.33
C TYR A 101 -3.69 -2.63 -3.01
N PHE A 102 -3.53 -1.48 -3.67
CA PHE A 102 -4.41 -0.32 -3.54
C PHE A 102 -5.02 0.05 -4.89
N ALA A 103 -6.29 0.41 -4.88
CA ALA A 103 -6.97 1.11 -5.96
C ALA A 103 -7.17 2.58 -5.55
N TYR A 104 -6.78 3.51 -6.42
CA TYR A 104 -7.03 4.93 -6.29
C TYR A 104 -8.15 5.33 -7.23
N VAL A 105 -9.25 5.81 -6.68
CA VAL A 105 -10.55 5.87 -7.36
C VAL A 105 -11.19 7.24 -7.20
N GLU A 106 -11.69 7.81 -8.29
CA GLU A 106 -12.55 8.99 -8.26
C GLU A 106 -14.00 8.56 -8.09
N HIS A 107 -14.67 9.07 -7.07
CA HIS A 107 -16.09 8.82 -6.83
C HIS A 107 -16.99 9.79 -7.61
N PRO A 108 -18.24 9.41 -7.95
CA PRO A 108 -19.13 10.20 -8.81
C PRO A 108 -19.84 11.37 -8.11
N PHE A 109 -19.74 11.49 -6.80
CA PHE A 109 -20.54 12.43 -6.00
C PHE A 109 -19.91 13.83 -5.99
N SER A 110 -20.75 14.85 -5.66
CA SER A 110 -20.33 16.26 -5.51
C SER A 110 -19.55 16.52 -4.22
N GLU A 111 -19.77 15.71 -3.19
CA GLU A 111 -19.16 15.83 -1.88
C GLU A 111 -17.67 15.57 -1.87
N CYS A 112 -17.00 16.05 -0.82
CA CYS A 112 -15.59 15.74 -0.57
C CYS A 112 -15.40 14.26 -0.18
N SER A 113 -14.27 13.69 -0.59
CA SER A 113 -13.90 12.29 -0.30
C SER A 113 -13.97 11.92 1.18
N SER A 114 -13.76 12.84 2.11
CA SER A 114 -13.91 12.60 3.56
C SER A 114 -15.35 12.27 3.93
N ILE A 115 -16.34 12.96 3.37
CA ILE A 115 -17.77 12.69 3.60
C ILE A 115 -18.15 11.36 2.95
N VAL A 116 -17.69 11.13 1.73
CA VAL A 116 -17.98 9.89 0.97
C VAL A 116 -17.43 8.66 1.72
N THR A 117 -16.19 8.71 2.23
CA THR A 117 -15.60 7.58 2.97
C THR A 117 -16.34 7.29 4.28
N GLN A 118 -16.79 8.31 5.01
CA GLN A 118 -17.60 8.14 6.21
C GLN A 118 -18.95 7.46 5.89
N LYS A 119 -19.63 7.91 4.81
CA LYS A 119 -20.89 7.33 4.38
C LYS A 119 -20.71 5.91 3.79
N LEU A 120 -19.61 5.64 3.10
CA LEU A 120 -19.27 4.27 2.67
C LEU A 120 -19.09 3.32 3.86
N LEU A 121 -18.42 3.79 4.90
CA LEU A 121 -18.24 2.98 6.11
C LEU A 121 -19.57 2.74 6.82
N SER A 122 -20.34 3.79 7.11
CA SER A 122 -21.59 3.68 7.89
C SER A 122 -22.72 2.96 7.16
N LYS A 123 -22.92 3.24 5.85
CA LYS A 123 -24.06 2.69 5.07
C LYS A 123 -23.72 1.37 4.37
N LYS A 124 -22.46 1.11 4.05
CA LYS A 124 -22.04 -0.04 3.21
C LYS A 124 -20.96 -0.92 3.84
N ALA A 125 -20.48 -0.57 5.04
CA ALA A 125 -19.37 -1.27 5.71
C ALA A 125 -18.13 -1.43 4.82
N ILE A 126 -17.79 -0.39 4.03
CA ILE A 126 -16.61 -0.31 3.19
C ILE A 126 -15.65 0.69 3.81
N LEU A 127 -14.53 0.19 4.36
CA LEU A 127 -13.45 1.02 4.88
C LEU A 127 -12.54 1.45 3.74
N SER A 128 -12.41 2.75 3.54
CA SER A 128 -11.52 3.38 2.56
C SER A 128 -10.90 4.65 3.14
N LEU A 129 -9.86 5.16 2.50
CA LEU A 129 -9.20 6.37 2.97
C LEU A 129 -9.43 7.51 1.97
N PRO A 130 -9.79 8.72 2.45
CA PRO A 130 -10.03 9.86 1.60
C PRO A 130 -8.72 10.46 1.08
N GLU A 131 -8.77 11.12 -0.06
CA GLU A 131 -7.65 11.84 -0.67
C GLU A 131 -7.02 12.88 0.26
N THR A 132 -7.81 13.47 1.14
CA THR A 132 -7.37 14.50 2.09
C THR A 132 -6.23 14.07 3.00
N ILE A 133 -6.03 12.75 3.19
CA ILE A 133 -4.91 12.20 3.98
C ILE A 133 -3.59 12.22 3.19
N PHE A 134 -3.65 12.21 1.85
CA PHE A 134 -2.48 12.00 0.98
C PHE A 134 -2.06 13.24 0.19
N THR A 135 -2.87 14.29 0.20
CA THR A 135 -2.64 15.50 -0.61
C THR A 135 -2.61 16.73 0.27
N PRO A 136 -1.82 17.76 -0.10
CA PRO A 136 -1.80 19.02 0.60
C PRO A 136 -3.20 19.64 0.70
N THR A 137 -3.44 20.37 1.77
CA THR A 137 -4.70 21.09 1.97
C THR A 137 -4.82 22.22 0.97
N ASN A 138 -5.78 22.12 0.05
CA ASN A 138 -6.16 23.20 -0.84
C ASN A 138 -7.67 23.39 -0.75
N LYS A 139 -8.10 24.51 -0.16
CA LYS A 139 -9.52 24.82 0.07
C LYS A 139 -10.32 25.09 -1.21
N LYS A 140 -9.64 25.37 -2.34
CA LYS A 140 -10.28 25.71 -3.62
C LYS A 140 -10.68 24.50 -4.46
N ILE A 141 -10.18 23.29 -4.13
CA ILE A 141 -10.39 22.07 -4.92
C ILE A 141 -11.11 21.03 -4.07
N ILE A 142 -12.26 20.56 -4.55
CA ILE A 142 -12.97 19.45 -3.93
C ILE A 142 -12.18 18.16 -4.19
N LYS A 143 -11.75 17.52 -3.13
CA LYS A 143 -11.01 16.25 -3.17
C LYS A 143 -11.97 15.09 -3.42
N LYS A 144 -11.91 14.48 -4.61
CA LYS A 144 -12.85 13.43 -5.07
C LYS A 144 -12.26 12.02 -5.09
N HIS A 145 -11.03 11.83 -4.66
CA HIS A 145 -10.43 10.51 -4.72
C HIS A 145 -10.46 9.80 -3.38
N ILE A 146 -10.58 8.48 -3.45
CA ILE A 146 -10.48 7.59 -2.31
C ILE A 146 -9.47 6.48 -2.60
N ARG A 147 -8.83 5.95 -1.57
CA ARG A 147 -7.95 4.79 -1.66
C ARG A 147 -8.60 3.56 -1.03
N ILE A 148 -8.79 2.52 -1.82
CA ILE A 148 -9.35 1.24 -1.39
C ILE A 148 -8.21 0.21 -1.31
N ALA A 149 -8.07 -0.49 -0.18
CA ALA A 149 -7.15 -1.60 0.00
C ALA A 149 -7.85 -2.93 -0.24
N PHE A 150 -7.24 -3.82 -1.04
CA PHE A 150 -7.81 -5.13 -1.37
C PHE A 150 -6.92 -6.33 -0.97
N ALA A 151 -5.85 -6.08 -0.21
CA ALA A 151 -4.91 -7.15 0.16
C ALA A 151 -5.54 -8.23 1.04
N ASN A 152 -6.36 -7.82 2.00
CA ASN A 152 -6.91 -8.65 3.08
C ASN A 152 -8.28 -9.25 2.79
N ILE A 153 -8.84 -9.02 1.62
CA ILE A 153 -10.12 -9.59 1.18
C ILE A 153 -9.90 -10.66 0.10
N ASN A 154 -10.78 -11.64 0.03
CA ASN A 154 -10.76 -12.68 -0.99
C ASN A 154 -11.59 -12.30 -2.22
N SER A 155 -11.62 -13.18 -3.25
CA SER A 155 -12.31 -12.93 -4.52
C SER A 155 -13.82 -12.71 -4.35
N SER A 156 -14.49 -13.45 -3.47
CA SER A 156 -15.93 -13.27 -3.21
C SER A 156 -16.20 -11.96 -2.50
N GLN A 157 -15.36 -11.58 -1.55
CA GLN A 157 -15.46 -10.29 -0.85
C GLN A 157 -15.19 -9.10 -1.78
N ILE A 158 -14.31 -9.24 -2.77
CA ILE A 158 -14.13 -8.23 -3.82
C ILE A 158 -15.46 -8.04 -4.58
N LYS A 159 -16.10 -9.12 -5.06
CA LYS A 159 -17.40 -9.03 -5.74
C LYS A 159 -18.46 -8.38 -4.88
N GLU A 160 -18.53 -8.75 -3.60
CA GLU A 160 -19.48 -8.16 -2.65
C GLU A 160 -19.21 -6.65 -2.45
N MET A 161 -17.95 -6.25 -2.33
CA MET A 161 -17.58 -4.83 -2.24
C MET A 161 -18.09 -4.06 -3.45
N PHE A 162 -17.90 -4.57 -4.67
CA PHE A 162 -18.36 -3.91 -5.89
C PHE A 162 -19.88 -3.87 -6.00
N LYS A 163 -20.59 -4.93 -5.56
CA LYS A 163 -22.05 -4.92 -5.43
C LYS A 163 -22.55 -3.79 -4.51
N ARG A 164 -21.87 -3.59 -3.39
CA ARG A 164 -22.16 -2.49 -2.44
C ARG A 164 -21.85 -1.11 -3.02
N LEU A 165 -20.74 -0.97 -3.75
CA LEU A 165 -20.39 0.28 -4.43
C LEU A 165 -21.41 0.65 -5.52
N LYS A 166 -21.86 -0.33 -6.32
CA LYS A 166 -22.87 -0.11 -7.36
C LYS A 166 -24.18 0.43 -6.78
N ASN A 167 -24.57 -0.05 -5.61
CA ASN A 167 -25.81 0.32 -4.92
C ASN A 167 -25.61 1.42 -3.87
N PHE A 168 -24.51 2.15 -3.94
CA PHE A 168 -24.22 3.23 -3.00
C PHE A 168 -24.73 4.58 -3.53
N GLN A 169 -25.51 5.24 -2.69
CA GLN A 169 -25.99 6.62 -2.84
C GLN A 169 -25.70 7.39 -1.55
N ILE A 170 -25.43 8.66 -1.69
CA ILE A 170 -25.08 9.56 -0.58
C ILE A 170 -26.34 10.04 0.14
#